data_791bdf6f4c95dcb4ecb804414c4c7461
#
_entry.id   791bdf6f4c95dcb4ecb804414c4c7461
#
_cell.length_a   1.000
_cell.length_b   1.000
_cell.length_c   1.000
_cell.angle_alpha   90.00
_cell.angle_beta   90.00
_cell.angle_gamma   90.00
#
_symmetry.space_group_name_H-M   'P 1'
#
loop_
_entity.id
_entity.type
_entity.pdbx_description
1 polymer ?
#
loop_
_entity_poly.entity_id
_entity_poly.type
_entity_poly.pdbx_seq_one_letter_code
_entity_poly.pdbx_strand_id
1 'polypeptide(L)'
;YAQIHYPFENLKEFDNRQIYPADFIAEGVDQTRGWFFTLHALGTMIFDSVAYKAVVSNGLVLDKNGNKMSKRLGNAVDPFSTIEKYGSDPLRWYMITNASPWDNIKFDIDGIEEVRRKFFGTLYNTYSFFALYANVDGFDYSDPDVEWSKRPEIDRWILSLLNSLVKDVDGYLEAYEPTRAGRAISDFVNDNLSNWYVRLNRRRFWGGGMTVSYTHLT
;
A
#
# COMPACT_ATOMS: atom_id res chain seq x y z
N TYR A 1 6.66 -17.03 16.15
CA TYR A 1 6.74 -18.51 16.31
C TYR A 1 6.26 -19.00 17.66
N ALA A 2 6.28 -18.19 18.72
CA ALA A 2 5.74 -18.58 20.03
C ALA A 2 4.28 -18.99 19.97
N GLN A 3 3.49 -18.38 19.09
CA GLN A 3 2.08 -18.72 18.87
C GLN A 3 1.86 -20.08 18.19
N ILE A 4 2.89 -20.64 17.59
CA ILE A 4 2.82 -21.98 16.98
C ILE A 4 2.82 -23.07 18.04
N HIS A 5 3.39 -22.78 19.21
CA HIS A 5 3.50 -23.69 20.36
C HIS A 5 4.18 -25.03 20.01
N TYR A 6 5.21 -24.96 19.16
CA TYR A 6 5.99 -26.14 18.82
C TYR A 6 6.64 -26.76 20.08
N PRO A 7 6.65 -28.08 20.24
CA PRO A 7 6.07 -29.14 19.36
C PRO A 7 4.64 -29.55 19.72
N PHE A 8 3.94 -28.80 20.56
CA PHE A 8 2.66 -29.22 21.16
C PHE A 8 1.46 -28.98 20.26
N GLU A 9 1.50 -27.94 19.44
CA GLU A 9 0.43 -27.56 18.52
C GLU A 9 1.00 -27.35 17.11
N ASN A 10 0.14 -27.47 16.09
CA ASN A 10 0.46 -27.18 14.69
C ASN A 10 1.69 -27.93 14.14
N LEU A 11 1.98 -29.14 14.68
CA LEU A 11 3.19 -29.89 14.35
C LEU A 11 3.24 -30.29 12.87
N LYS A 12 2.10 -30.66 12.28
CA LYS A 12 2.03 -31.08 10.87
C LYS A 12 2.38 -29.94 9.92
N GLU A 13 1.84 -28.77 10.16
CA GLU A 13 2.09 -27.55 9.37
C GLU A 13 3.56 -27.13 9.49
N PHE A 14 4.13 -27.29 10.66
CA PHE A 14 5.52 -27.00 10.93
C PHE A 14 6.47 -28.01 10.25
N ASP A 15 6.26 -29.30 10.44
CA ASP A 15 7.08 -30.37 9.88
C ASP A 15 7.01 -30.41 8.35
N ASN A 16 5.86 -30.07 7.76
CA ASN A 16 5.69 -29.96 6.31
C ASN A 16 6.27 -28.67 5.73
N ARG A 17 6.90 -27.84 6.54
CA ARG A 17 7.48 -26.54 6.13
C ARG A 17 6.47 -25.55 5.53
N GLN A 18 5.22 -25.67 5.89
CA GLN A 18 4.16 -24.75 5.43
C GLN A 18 4.25 -23.38 6.12
N ILE A 19 4.65 -23.36 7.39
CA ILE A 19 4.74 -22.17 8.22
C ILE A 19 6.16 -21.86 8.71
N TYR A 20 7.12 -22.70 8.39
CA TYR A 20 8.52 -22.57 8.78
C TYR A 20 9.46 -23.00 7.64
N PRO A 21 10.49 -22.22 7.29
CA PRO A 21 10.82 -20.87 7.81
C PRO A 21 9.75 -19.82 7.43
N ALA A 22 9.70 -18.69 8.16
CA ALA A 22 8.84 -17.57 7.78
C ALA A 22 9.23 -17.05 6.39
N ASP A 23 8.24 -16.67 5.58
CA ASP A 23 8.54 -16.08 4.27
C ASP A 23 9.20 -14.70 4.43
N PHE A 24 8.75 -13.93 5.42
CA PHE A 24 9.16 -12.56 5.61
C PHE A 24 9.05 -12.15 7.09
N ILE A 25 10.02 -11.37 7.58
CA ILE A 25 9.96 -10.67 8.87
C ILE A 25 10.43 -9.22 8.70
N ALA A 26 9.91 -8.31 9.53
CA ALA A 26 10.27 -6.90 9.53
C ALA A 26 10.28 -6.33 10.94
N GLU A 27 11.37 -5.67 11.30
CA GLU A 27 11.55 -4.94 12.57
C GLU A 27 12.65 -3.89 12.41
N GLY A 28 12.91 -3.11 13.47
CA GLY A 28 13.96 -2.11 13.49
C GLY A 28 15.37 -2.71 13.36
N VAL A 29 16.31 -1.92 12.89
CA VAL A 29 17.71 -2.30 12.69
C VAL A 29 18.41 -2.79 13.96
N ASP A 30 17.96 -2.39 15.15
CA ASP A 30 18.47 -2.85 16.43
C ASP A 30 18.24 -4.35 16.67
N GLN A 31 17.26 -4.95 16.01
CA GLN A 31 16.94 -6.38 16.11
C GLN A 31 17.95 -7.30 15.41
N THR A 32 18.91 -6.75 14.69
CA THR A 32 20.10 -7.49 14.22
C THR A 32 20.93 -8.08 15.36
N ARG A 33 20.84 -7.48 16.55
CA ARG A 33 21.45 -7.97 17.81
C ARG A 33 20.41 -8.46 18.82
N GLY A 34 19.19 -8.68 18.39
CA GLY A 34 18.07 -9.10 19.22
C GLY A 34 17.26 -10.21 18.55
N TRP A 35 16.04 -9.90 18.16
CA TRP A 35 15.08 -10.88 17.68
C TRP A 35 15.53 -11.60 16.39
N PHE A 36 16.09 -10.90 15.41
CA PHE A 36 16.58 -11.51 14.17
C PHE A 36 17.67 -12.54 14.46
N PHE A 37 18.66 -12.16 15.29
CA PHE A 37 19.72 -13.07 15.69
C PHE A 37 19.21 -14.26 16.48
N THR A 38 18.33 -14.03 17.46
CA THR A 38 17.80 -15.10 18.33
C THR A 38 16.98 -16.12 17.53
N LEU A 39 16.10 -15.65 16.62
CA LEU A 39 15.34 -16.54 15.75
C LEU A 39 16.25 -17.38 14.86
N HIS A 40 17.26 -16.76 14.27
CA HIS A 40 18.20 -17.45 13.40
C HIS A 40 19.02 -18.50 14.15
N ALA A 41 19.53 -18.14 15.33
CA ALA A 41 20.27 -19.07 16.19
C ALA A 41 19.42 -20.28 16.60
N LEU A 42 18.18 -20.06 17.04
CA LEU A 42 17.24 -21.14 17.39
C LEU A 42 16.91 -22.02 16.18
N GLY A 43 16.64 -21.40 15.04
CA GLY A 43 16.36 -22.12 13.80
C GLY A 43 17.48 -23.04 13.38
N THR A 44 18.73 -22.53 13.45
CA THR A 44 19.93 -23.30 13.12
C THR A 44 20.16 -24.44 14.12
N MET A 45 20.09 -24.15 15.42
CA MET A 45 20.38 -25.14 16.47
C MET A 45 19.33 -26.26 16.55
N ILE A 46 18.07 -25.98 16.32
CA ILE A 46 16.97 -26.96 16.51
C ILE A 46 16.61 -27.66 15.19
N PHE A 47 16.63 -26.91 14.08
CA PHE A 47 16.06 -27.39 12.82
C PHE A 47 17.08 -27.46 11.67
N ASP A 48 18.35 -27.13 11.92
CA ASP A 48 19.39 -27.00 10.87
C ASP A 48 18.91 -26.21 9.65
N SER A 49 18.25 -25.10 9.92
CA SER A 49 17.55 -24.30 8.90
C SER A 49 17.56 -22.82 9.27
N VAL A 50 17.41 -21.98 8.25
CA VAL A 50 17.10 -20.56 8.47
C VAL A 50 15.73 -20.41 9.15
N ALA A 51 15.55 -19.38 9.97
CA ALA A 51 14.25 -19.12 10.60
C ALA A 51 13.32 -18.29 9.71
N TYR A 52 13.86 -17.57 8.71
CA TYR A 52 13.12 -16.73 7.77
C TYR A 52 13.86 -16.68 6.44
N LYS A 53 13.13 -16.48 5.35
CA LYS A 53 13.65 -16.40 3.97
C LYS A 53 14.06 -14.98 3.60
N ALA A 54 13.27 -13.98 4.05
CA ALA A 54 13.53 -12.57 3.82
C ALA A 54 13.36 -11.74 5.11
N VAL A 55 14.15 -10.66 5.22
CA VAL A 55 14.07 -9.72 6.34
C VAL A 55 14.16 -8.28 5.83
N VAL A 56 13.25 -7.44 6.28
CA VAL A 56 13.34 -5.99 6.11
C VAL A 56 13.77 -5.39 7.44
N SER A 57 14.98 -4.85 7.46
CA SER A 57 15.54 -4.15 8.62
C SER A 57 15.18 -2.68 8.52
N ASN A 58 14.17 -2.25 9.28
CA ASN A 58 13.63 -0.88 9.18
C ASN A 58 14.62 0.15 9.74
N GLY A 59 14.74 1.27 9.03
CA GLY A 59 15.44 2.45 9.49
C GLY A 59 14.76 3.13 10.69
N LEU A 60 15.40 4.15 11.22
CA LEU A 60 14.87 4.91 12.35
C LEU A 60 13.86 5.96 11.90
N VAL A 61 12.84 6.19 12.73
CA VAL A 61 11.96 7.34 12.60
C VAL A 61 12.58 8.51 13.37
N LEU A 62 12.97 9.54 12.63
CA LEU A 62 13.60 10.76 13.13
C LEU A 62 12.58 11.90 13.14
N ASP A 63 12.83 12.95 13.92
CA ASP A 63 12.04 14.18 13.81
C ASP A 63 12.29 14.90 12.46
N LYS A 64 11.53 15.94 12.16
CA LYS A 64 11.64 16.69 10.90
C LYS A 64 13.04 17.29 10.65
N ASN A 65 13.84 17.48 11.70
CA ASN A 65 15.20 17.98 11.63
C ASN A 65 16.25 16.86 11.48
N GLY A 66 15.82 15.60 11.55
CA GLY A 66 16.71 14.43 11.47
C GLY A 66 17.31 14.00 12.80
N ASN A 67 16.77 14.47 13.93
CA ASN A 67 17.20 14.04 15.24
C ASN A 67 16.40 12.83 15.73
N LYS A 68 17.02 11.98 16.54
CA LYS A 68 16.34 10.85 17.16
C LYS A 68 15.20 11.33 18.07
N MET A 69 14.01 10.79 17.86
CA MET A 69 12.87 11.09 18.72
C MET A 69 13.06 10.53 20.12
N SER A 70 12.74 11.31 21.14
CA SER A 70 12.71 10.85 22.52
C SER A 70 11.68 11.64 23.34
N LYS A 71 11.01 10.96 24.26
CA LYS A 71 10.08 11.60 25.19
C LYS A 71 10.76 12.67 26.03
N ARG A 72 12.05 12.47 26.38
CA ARG A 72 12.84 13.42 27.18
C ARG A 72 13.08 14.75 26.47
N LEU A 73 13.24 14.70 25.14
CA LEU A 73 13.47 15.89 24.31
C LEU A 73 12.15 16.57 23.86
N GLY A 74 11.01 15.95 24.14
CA GLY A 74 9.70 16.49 23.76
C GLY A 74 9.46 16.50 22.24
N ASN A 75 10.30 15.82 21.46
CA ASN A 75 10.17 15.74 20.01
C ASN A 75 9.53 14.43 19.52
N ALA A 76 9.06 13.59 20.44
CA ALA A 76 8.34 12.37 20.10
C ALA A 76 6.90 12.70 19.72
N VAL A 77 6.46 12.17 18.59
CA VAL A 77 5.06 12.29 18.14
C VAL A 77 4.27 11.10 18.67
N ASP A 78 3.12 11.38 19.26
CA ASP A 78 2.21 10.33 19.70
C ASP A 78 1.44 9.77 18.50
N PRO A 79 1.57 8.46 18.19
CA PRO A 79 0.91 7.87 17.03
C PRO A 79 -0.61 7.82 17.17
N PHE A 80 -1.15 7.68 18.40
CA PHE A 80 -2.59 7.58 18.60
C PHE A 80 -3.31 8.90 18.34
N SER A 81 -2.80 10.00 18.88
CA SER A 81 -3.34 11.34 18.60
C SER A 81 -3.19 11.72 17.11
N THR A 82 -2.14 11.25 16.47
CA THR A 82 -1.93 11.44 15.02
C THR A 82 -2.96 10.67 14.21
N ILE A 83 -3.23 9.41 14.57
CA ILE A 83 -4.26 8.58 13.92
C ILE A 83 -5.66 9.18 14.14
N GLU A 84 -5.96 9.65 15.34
CA GLU A 84 -7.25 10.27 15.64
C GLU A 84 -7.49 11.52 14.77
N LYS A 85 -6.46 12.33 14.57
CA LYS A 85 -6.57 13.58 13.83
C LYS A 85 -6.55 13.40 12.30
N TYR A 86 -5.71 12.54 11.79
CA TYR A 86 -5.44 12.43 10.35
C TYR A 86 -5.96 11.15 9.72
N GLY A 87 -6.29 10.14 10.51
CA GLY A 87 -6.65 8.80 10.08
C GLY A 87 -5.44 7.85 10.01
N SER A 88 -5.70 6.56 10.11
CA SER A 88 -4.65 5.52 10.05
C SER A 88 -4.04 5.38 8.65
N ASP A 89 -4.86 5.46 7.61
CA ASP A 89 -4.41 5.22 6.24
C ASP A 89 -3.47 6.31 5.72
N PRO A 90 -3.73 7.63 5.92
CA PRO A 90 -2.77 8.67 5.57
C PRO A 90 -1.43 8.52 6.30
N LEU A 91 -1.45 8.18 7.59
CA LEU A 91 -0.22 7.94 8.34
C LEU A 91 0.57 6.75 7.77
N ARG A 92 -0.08 5.61 7.57
CA ARG A 92 0.56 4.40 7.02
C ARG A 92 1.09 4.64 5.61
N TRP A 93 0.30 5.31 4.76
CA TRP A 93 0.72 5.67 3.40
C TRP A 93 1.93 6.59 3.39
N TYR A 94 1.91 7.62 4.24
CA TYR A 94 3.05 8.51 4.42
C TYR A 94 4.31 7.74 4.82
N MET A 95 4.22 6.85 5.82
CA MET A 95 5.36 6.06 6.29
C MET A 95 5.95 5.17 5.19
N ILE A 96 5.10 4.58 4.35
CA ILE A 96 5.54 3.67 3.28
C ILE A 96 6.11 4.43 2.09
N THR A 97 5.51 5.57 1.71
CA THR A 97 5.86 6.27 0.46
C THR A 97 6.94 7.34 0.63
N ASN A 98 7.17 7.84 1.86
CA ASN A 98 8.11 8.91 2.12
C ASN A 98 9.57 8.47 1.93
N ALA A 99 9.94 7.31 2.47
CA ALA A 99 11.28 6.73 2.35
C ALA A 99 11.20 5.20 2.21
N SER A 100 12.26 4.59 1.67
CA SER A 100 12.38 3.13 1.66
C SER A 100 12.42 2.59 3.10
N PRO A 101 11.88 1.38 3.37
CA PRO A 101 11.79 0.87 4.74
C PRO A 101 13.13 0.82 5.50
N TRP A 102 14.23 0.55 4.80
CA TRP A 102 15.58 0.49 5.37
C TRP A 102 16.26 1.85 5.56
N ASP A 103 15.69 2.92 5.02
CA ASP A 103 16.19 4.28 5.19
C ASP A 103 15.59 4.93 6.43
N ASN A 104 16.33 5.87 7.01
CA ASN A 104 15.79 6.69 8.09
C ASN A 104 14.74 7.66 7.54
N ILE A 105 13.55 7.64 8.14
CA ILE A 105 12.48 8.55 7.77
C ILE A 105 12.51 9.81 8.63
N LYS A 106 12.51 10.99 8.02
CA LYS A 106 12.25 12.25 8.70
C LYS A 106 10.74 12.44 8.79
N PHE A 107 10.21 12.28 9.98
CA PHE A 107 8.78 12.34 10.24
C PHE A 107 8.32 13.78 10.35
N ASP A 108 7.42 14.18 9.46
CA ASP A 108 6.78 15.49 9.44
C ASP A 108 5.26 15.33 9.36
N ILE A 109 4.56 15.94 10.31
CA ILE A 109 3.09 15.93 10.36
C ILE A 109 2.48 16.61 9.12
N ASP A 110 3.12 17.64 8.61
CA ASP A 110 2.66 18.34 7.39
C ASP A 110 2.67 17.41 6.18
N GLY A 111 3.60 16.44 6.14
CA GLY A 111 3.64 15.41 5.10
C GLY A 111 2.44 14.46 5.15
N ILE A 112 1.93 14.14 6.35
CA ILE A 112 0.71 13.33 6.49
C ILE A 112 -0.50 14.09 5.96
N GLU A 113 -0.62 15.37 6.30
CA GLU A 113 -1.69 16.24 5.79
C GLU A 113 -1.63 16.37 4.26
N GLU A 114 -0.44 16.45 3.71
CA GLU A 114 -0.24 16.48 2.25
C GLU A 114 -0.71 15.19 1.59
N VAL A 115 -0.36 14.03 2.12
CA VAL A 115 -0.83 12.71 1.65
C VAL A 115 -2.34 12.62 1.74
N ARG A 116 -2.91 13.01 2.88
CA ARG A 116 -4.37 13.02 3.09
C ARG A 116 -5.08 13.85 2.03
N ARG A 117 -4.56 15.04 1.75
CA ARG A 117 -5.19 15.98 0.82
C ARG A 117 -4.92 15.61 -0.65
N LYS A 118 -3.65 15.34 -1.01
CA LYS A 118 -3.26 15.15 -2.40
C LYS A 118 -3.55 13.75 -2.94
N PHE A 119 -3.39 12.71 -2.13
CA PHE A 119 -3.62 11.34 -2.57
C PHE A 119 -5.03 10.87 -2.19
N PHE A 120 -5.32 10.74 -0.89
CA PHE A 120 -6.63 10.22 -0.46
C PHE A 120 -7.78 11.14 -0.85
N GLY A 121 -7.60 12.47 -0.75
CA GLY A 121 -8.60 13.44 -1.21
C GLY A 121 -8.87 13.33 -2.71
N THR A 122 -7.84 13.14 -3.52
CA THR A 122 -7.99 12.95 -4.97
C THR A 122 -8.69 11.63 -5.29
N LEU A 123 -8.28 10.54 -4.65
CA LEU A 123 -8.91 9.23 -4.82
C LEU A 123 -10.39 9.26 -4.42
N TYR A 124 -10.69 9.82 -3.24
CA TYR A 124 -12.05 9.96 -2.74
C TYR A 124 -12.93 10.81 -3.68
N ASN A 125 -12.42 11.94 -4.14
CA ASN A 125 -13.16 12.82 -5.06
C ASN A 125 -13.40 12.15 -6.42
N THR A 126 -12.43 11.37 -6.90
CA THR A 126 -12.57 10.59 -8.13
C THR A 126 -13.65 9.53 -7.99
N TYR A 127 -13.64 8.78 -6.89
CA TYR A 127 -14.68 7.80 -6.58
C TYR A 127 -16.05 8.46 -6.37
N SER A 128 -16.12 9.55 -5.63
CA SER A 128 -17.38 10.27 -5.38
C SER A 128 -18.00 10.82 -6.66
N PHE A 129 -17.16 11.31 -7.58
CA PHE A 129 -17.61 11.73 -8.90
C PHE A 129 -18.22 10.54 -9.69
N PHE A 130 -17.53 9.42 -9.73
CA PHE A 130 -18.05 8.19 -10.36
C PHE A 130 -19.37 7.74 -9.71
N ALA A 131 -19.38 7.59 -8.39
CA ALA A 131 -20.52 7.10 -7.64
C ALA A 131 -21.76 8.00 -7.79
N LEU A 132 -21.57 9.32 -7.85
CA LEU A 132 -22.67 10.28 -8.07
C LEU A 132 -23.40 9.96 -9.37
N TYR A 133 -22.69 9.87 -10.49
CA TYR A 133 -23.30 9.65 -11.79
C TYR A 133 -23.76 8.20 -11.97
N ALA A 134 -23.02 7.22 -11.46
CA ALA A 134 -23.45 5.83 -11.45
C ALA A 134 -24.81 5.65 -10.76
N ASN A 135 -25.01 6.31 -9.61
CA ASN A 135 -26.28 6.28 -8.90
C ASN A 135 -27.41 7.01 -9.67
N VAL A 136 -27.11 8.16 -10.28
CA VAL A 136 -28.10 8.92 -11.08
C VAL A 136 -28.55 8.12 -12.29
N ASP A 137 -27.64 7.44 -12.96
CA ASP A 137 -27.92 6.66 -14.17
C ASP A 137 -28.43 5.24 -13.85
N GLY A 138 -28.46 4.85 -12.58
CA GLY A 138 -28.92 3.52 -12.15
C GLY A 138 -27.97 2.39 -12.58
N PHE A 139 -26.68 2.70 -12.73
CA PHE A 139 -25.68 1.72 -13.11
C PHE A 139 -25.55 0.62 -12.03
N ASP A 140 -25.64 -0.61 -12.47
CA ASP A 140 -25.23 -1.79 -11.72
C ASP A 140 -24.34 -2.68 -12.62
N TYR A 141 -23.67 -3.63 -12.05
CA TYR A 141 -22.77 -4.52 -12.81
C TYR A 141 -23.48 -5.61 -13.61
N SER A 142 -24.80 -5.49 -13.87
CA SER A 142 -25.59 -6.39 -14.71
C SER A 142 -25.47 -6.08 -16.19
N ASP A 143 -24.97 -4.88 -16.53
CA ASP A 143 -24.76 -4.49 -17.91
C ASP A 143 -23.66 -5.35 -18.58
N PRO A 144 -23.85 -5.75 -19.84
CA PRO A 144 -22.85 -6.59 -20.51
C PRO A 144 -21.56 -5.79 -20.76
N ASP A 145 -20.44 -6.46 -20.56
CA ASP A 145 -19.12 -5.94 -20.88
C ASP A 145 -19.02 -5.46 -22.33
N VAL A 146 -18.39 -4.29 -22.51
CA VAL A 146 -18.10 -3.77 -23.84
C VAL A 146 -16.83 -4.41 -24.38
N GLU A 147 -16.94 -5.02 -25.55
CA GLU A 147 -15.81 -5.61 -26.27
C GLU A 147 -14.66 -4.60 -26.40
N TRP A 148 -13.43 -5.06 -26.15
CA TRP A 148 -12.24 -4.21 -26.15
C TRP A 148 -12.09 -3.34 -27.40
N SER A 149 -12.37 -3.91 -28.58
CA SER A 149 -12.29 -3.22 -29.88
C SER A 149 -13.29 -2.05 -30.01
N LYS A 150 -14.39 -2.10 -29.27
CA LYS A 150 -15.45 -1.08 -29.28
C LYS A 150 -15.25 0.02 -28.24
N ARG A 151 -14.29 -0.17 -27.31
CA ARG A 151 -13.99 0.85 -26.30
C ARG A 151 -13.27 2.03 -26.96
N PRO A 152 -13.61 3.28 -26.58
CA PRO A 152 -12.84 4.45 -26.98
C PRO A 152 -11.35 4.32 -26.66
N GLU A 153 -10.51 4.98 -27.43
CA GLU A 153 -9.06 4.91 -27.26
C GLU A 153 -8.61 5.31 -25.84
N ILE A 154 -9.22 6.34 -25.27
CA ILE A 154 -8.91 6.82 -23.93
C ILE A 154 -9.27 5.80 -22.84
N ASP A 155 -10.34 5.01 -23.03
CA ASP A 155 -10.72 3.93 -22.10
C ASP A 155 -9.73 2.76 -22.18
N ARG A 156 -9.35 2.38 -23.40
CA ARG A 156 -8.31 1.37 -23.62
C ARG A 156 -6.95 1.80 -23.05
N TRP A 157 -6.62 3.08 -23.19
CA TRP A 157 -5.40 3.66 -22.64
C TRP A 157 -5.35 3.56 -21.13
N ILE A 158 -6.39 4.00 -20.38
CA ILE A 158 -6.36 3.95 -18.93
C ILE A 158 -6.35 2.52 -18.39
N LEU A 159 -7.10 1.60 -19.03
CA LEU A 159 -7.10 0.19 -18.66
C LEU A 159 -5.75 -0.48 -18.94
N SER A 160 -5.08 -0.12 -20.03
CA SER A 160 -3.73 -0.59 -20.33
C SER A 160 -2.74 -0.11 -19.27
N LEU A 161 -2.82 1.16 -18.85
CA LEU A 161 -1.97 1.69 -17.78
C LEU A 161 -2.26 1.02 -16.44
N LEU A 162 -3.54 0.75 -16.12
CA LEU A 162 -3.91 0.04 -14.91
C LEU A 162 -3.31 -1.38 -14.89
N ASN A 163 -3.39 -2.10 -15.99
CA ASN A 163 -2.79 -3.44 -16.09
C ASN A 163 -1.26 -3.40 -15.94
N SER A 164 -0.62 -2.37 -16.50
CA SER A 164 0.83 -2.16 -16.32
C SER A 164 1.15 -1.85 -14.86
N LEU A 165 0.37 -0.98 -14.22
CA LEU A 165 0.51 -0.68 -12.79
C LEU A 165 0.36 -1.93 -11.92
N VAL A 166 -0.65 -2.76 -12.16
CA VAL A 166 -0.85 -4.02 -11.41
C VAL A 166 0.39 -4.90 -11.50
N LYS A 167 0.91 -5.10 -12.71
CA LYS A 167 2.14 -5.88 -12.92
C LYS A 167 3.35 -5.29 -12.20
N ASP A 168 3.52 -3.97 -12.27
CA ASP A 168 4.66 -3.29 -11.66
C ASP A 168 4.57 -3.33 -10.13
N VAL A 169 3.38 -3.10 -9.57
CA VAL A 169 3.13 -3.16 -8.12
C VAL A 169 3.37 -4.57 -7.58
N ASP A 170 2.88 -5.60 -8.28
CA ASP A 170 3.11 -7.00 -7.92
C ASP A 170 4.61 -7.31 -7.87
N GLY A 171 5.34 -6.94 -8.92
CA GLY A 171 6.80 -7.11 -8.96
C GLY A 171 7.55 -6.32 -7.87
N TYR A 172 7.12 -5.10 -7.53
CA TYR A 172 7.72 -4.34 -6.45
C TYR A 172 7.46 -4.97 -5.08
N LEU A 173 6.24 -5.46 -4.84
CA LEU A 173 5.91 -6.10 -3.57
C LEU A 173 6.64 -7.44 -3.42
N GLU A 174 6.79 -8.21 -4.48
CA GLU A 174 7.58 -9.44 -4.47
C GLU A 174 9.07 -9.16 -4.17
N ALA A 175 9.58 -8.02 -4.65
CA ALA A 175 10.94 -7.56 -4.36
C ALA A 175 11.08 -6.86 -2.98
N TYR A 176 10.04 -6.81 -2.15
CA TYR A 176 10.00 -6.08 -0.88
C TYR A 176 10.26 -4.57 -1.02
N GLU A 177 9.79 -3.97 -2.11
CA GLU A 177 9.91 -2.55 -2.41
C GLU A 177 8.58 -1.77 -2.30
N PRO A 178 7.95 -1.72 -1.12
CA PRO A 178 6.62 -1.14 -0.95
C PRO A 178 6.58 0.37 -1.26
N THR A 179 7.69 1.06 -1.09
CA THR A 179 7.79 2.49 -1.41
C THR A 179 7.60 2.75 -2.90
N ARG A 180 8.21 1.93 -3.76
CA ARG A 180 8.03 2.04 -5.21
C ARG A 180 6.61 1.71 -5.62
N ALA A 181 6.05 0.64 -5.04
CA ALA A 181 4.65 0.26 -5.25
C ALA A 181 3.69 1.40 -4.88
N GLY A 182 3.81 1.97 -3.68
CA GLY A 182 2.96 3.05 -3.23
C GLY A 182 3.09 4.34 -4.06
N ARG A 183 4.29 4.70 -4.48
CA ARG A 183 4.51 5.86 -5.36
C ARG A 183 3.88 5.65 -6.74
N ALA A 184 4.06 4.48 -7.34
CA ALA A 184 3.45 4.16 -8.63
C ALA A 184 1.92 4.24 -8.58
N ILE A 185 1.30 3.75 -7.49
CA ILE A 185 -0.15 3.90 -7.27
C ILE A 185 -0.54 5.37 -7.14
N SER A 186 0.23 6.17 -6.38
CA SER A 186 -0.07 7.59 -6.20
C SER A 186 0.00 8.36 -7.52
N ASP A 187 1.01 8.12 -8.33
CA ASP A 187 1.20 8.75 -9.64
C ASP A 187 0.05 8.37 -10.60
N PHE A 188 -0.31 7.07 -10.64
CA PHE A 188 -1.44 6.63 -11.46
C PHE A 188 -2.75 7.30 -11.05
N VAL A 189 -3.07 7.34 -9.76
CA VAL A 189 -4.32 7.95 -9.26
C VAL A 189 -4.36 9.44 -9.55
N ASN A 190 -3.28 10.16 -9.26
CA ASN A 190 -3.25 11.61 -9.41
C ASN A 190 -3.17 12.03 -10.87
N ASP A 191 -2.20 11.51 -11.60
CA ASP A 191 -1.87 12.02 -12.93
C ASP A 191 -2.71 11.36 -14.02
N ASN A 192 -2.78 10.02 -14.03
CA ASN A 192 -3.44 9.31 -15.10
C ASN A 192 -4.97 9.24 -14.91
N LEU A 193 -5.41 8.79 -13.73
CA LEU A 193 -6.84 8.59 -13.46
C LEU A 193 -7.57 9.91 -13.25
N SER A 194 -7.19 10.71 -12.28
CA SER A 194 -7.92 11.92 -11.90
C SER A 194 -7.68 13.08 -12.87
N ASN A 195 -6.40 13.49 -13.03
CA ASN A 195 -6.05 14.70 -13.79
C ASN A 195 -6.14 14.52 -15.30
N TRP A 196 -6.06 13.29 -15.79
CA TRP A 196 -6.17 13.03 -17.22
C TRP A 196 -7.49 12.36 -17.58
N TYR A 197 -7.68 11.09 -17.21
CA TYR A 197 -8.84 10.31 -17.64
C TYR A 197 -10.18 10.93 -17.21
N VAL A 198 -10.40 11.11 -15.90
CA VAL A 198 -11.67 11.67 -15.40
C VAL A 198 -11.88 13.09 -15.88
N ARG A 199 -10.84 13.94 -15.81
CA ARG A 199 -10.95 15.34 -16.24
C ARG A 199 -11.36 15.48 -17.70
N LEU A 200 -10.80 14.69 -18.61
CA LEU A 200 -11.10 14.75 -20.04
C LEU A 200 -12.47 14.14 -20.39
N ASN A 201 -12.93 13.18 -19.57
CA ASN A 201 -14.16 12.45 -19.81
C ASN A 201 -15.37 13.00 -19.04
N ARG A 202 -15.26 14.09 -18.29
CA ARG A 202 -16.36 14.63 -17.47
C ARG A 202 -17.68 14.77 -18.25
N ARG A 203 -17.62 15.21 -19.50
CA ARG A 203 -18.82 15.39 -20.34
C ARG A 203 -19.55 14.08 -20.65
N ARG A 204 -18.83 12.96 -20.67
CA ARG A 204 -19.42 11.62 -20.90
C ARG A 204 -20.28 11.18 -19.71
N PHE A 205 -19.93 11.61 -18.49
CA PHE A 205 -20.72 11.34 -17.29
C PHE A 205 -21.92 12.28 -17.16
N TRP A 206 -21.81 13.52 -17.64
CA TRP A 206 -22.90 14.50 -17.52
C TRP A 206 -23.99 14.36 -18.59
N GLY A 207 -23.73 13.63 -19.67
CA GLY A 207 -24.59 13.57 -20.84
C GLY A 207 -25.89 12.79 -20.64
N GLY A 208 -26.06 12.10 -19.55
CA GLY A 208 -27.22 11.28 -19.23
C GLY A 208 -27.44 10.09 -20.20
N GLY A 209 -27.64 8.91 -19.64
CA GLY A 209 -27.88 7.69 -20.38
C GLY A 209 -26.77 6.66 -20.30
N MET A 210 -27.16 5.41 -20.11
CA MET A 210 -26.28 4.25 -19.87
C MET A 210 -25.29 3.91 -21.00
N THR A 211 -25.29 4.64 -22.07
CA THR A 211 -24.52 4.31 -23.28
C THR A 211 -23.03 4.62 -23.18
N VAL A 212 -22.50 5.19 -22.07
CA VAL A 212 -21.29 5.96 -22.30
C VAL A 212 -20.09 5.68 -21.43
N SER A 213 -20.18 5.34 -20.16
CA SER A 213 -18.94 5.35 -19.37
C SER A 213 -18.73 4.20 -18.40
N TYR A 214 -19.80 3.70 -17.82
CA TYR A 214 -19.66 2.71 -16.74
C TYR A 214 -19.23 1.35 -17.27
N THR A 215 -19.84 0.89 -18.35
CA THR A 215 -19.52 -0.39 -19.01
C THR A 215 -18.14 -0.41 -19.69
N HIS A 216 -17.48 0.74 -19.78
CA HIS A 216 -16.14 0.83 -20.35
C HIS A 216 -15.03 0.72 -19.28
N LEU A 217 -15.38 0.77 -17.99
CA LEU A 217 -14.45 0.75 -16.87
C LEU A 217 -14.49 -0.55 -16.03
N THR A 218 -15.42 -1.43 -16.31
CA THR A 218 -15.53 -2.75 -15.64
C THR A 218 -14.68 -3.83 -16.27
#